data_756d4b727e8b23f3dc9b8b6b27484b14
#
_entry.id   756d4b727e8b23f3dc9b8b6b27484b14
#
_cell.length_a   1.000
_cell.length_b   1.000
_cell.length_c   1.000
_cell.angle_alpha   90.00
_cell.angle_beta   90.00
_cell.angle_gamma   90.00
#
_symmetry.space_group_name_H-M   'P 1'
#
loop_
_entity.id
_entity.type
_entity.pdbx_description
1 polymer ?
#
loop_
_entity_poly.entity_id
_entity_poly.type
_entity_poly.pdbx_seq_one_letter_code
_entity_poly.pdbx_strand_id
1 'polypeptide(L)'
;MTHKLGVVGVGLMGKEIALNLLESGFEVMAFDKNQAVLEELREKGMKIAATGKELMESCDVILDVMNDTKGLEIVLHQPQGMIEGINGQKVLIDMTTSDPEKSVPIGKMLGEHGVEYLDCPMTGGRIGAHNRELVIMCGGTRKAFEEVKYILEKISKALFYL
;
A
#
# COMPACT_ATOMS: atom_id res chain seq x y z
N MET A 1 2.34 -14.34 -12.88
CA MET A 1 1.27 -14.43 -11.87
C MET A 1 0.93 -13.06 -11.35
N THR A 2 -0.34 -12.83 -11.09
CA THR A 2 -0.83 -11.55 -10.56
C THR A 2 -0.70 -11.55 -9.04
N HIS A 3 -0.06 -10.55 -8.46
CA HIS A 3 0.03 -10.40 -7.01
C HIS A 3 -1.35 -10.13 -6.38
N LYS A 4 -1.56 -10.62 -5.17
CA LYS A 4 -2.67 -10.21 -4.31
C LYS A 4 -2.28 -8.90 -3.62
N LEU A 5 -3.12 -7.89 -3.75
CA LEU A 5 -2.83 -6.55 -3.27
C LEU A 5 -3.56 -6.24 -1.97
N GLY A 6 -2.83 -5.67 -1.02
CA GLY A 6 -3.40 -5.06 0.17
C GLY A 6 -3.34 -3.53 0.06
N VAL A 7 -4.37 -2.85 0.54
CA VAL A 7 -4.36 -1.40 0.70
C VAL A 7 -4.69 -1.07 2.16
N VAL A 8 -3.74 -0.46 2.85
CA VAL A 8 -3.93 0.04 4.22
C VAL A 8 -4.08 1.56 4.19
N GLY A 9 -5.15 2.05 4.81
CA GLY A 9 -5.53 3.45 4.72
C GLY A 9 -6.39 3.71 3.48
N VAL A 10 -7.70 3.56 3.60
CA VAL A 10 -8.66 3.80 2.52
C VAL A 10 -9.48 5.07 2.75
N GLY A 11 -8.76 6.13 3.11
CA GLY A 11 -9.30 7.49 3.13
C GLY A 11 -9.53 8.02 1.71
N LEU A 12 -9.50 9.35 1.54
CA LEU A 12 -9.81 10.00 0.25
C LEU A 12 -8.95 9.50 -0.90
N MET A 13 -7.65 9.33 -0.68
CA MET A 13 -6.71 8.86 -1.71
C MET A 13 -6.73 7.33 -1.84
N GLY A 14 -6.60 6.63 -0.72
CA GLY A 14 -6.49 5.18 -0.69
C GLY A 14 -7.72 4.47 -1.22
N LYS A 15 -8.91 5.02 -0.99
CA LYS A 15 -10.15 4.51 -1.57
C LYS A 15 -10.13 4.54 -3.09
N GLU A 16 -9.75 5.66 -3.69
CA GLU A 16 -9.68 5.80 -5.15
C GLU A 16 -8.62 4.86 -5.75
N ILE A 17 -7.46 4.78 -5.11
CA ILE A 17 -6.38 3.86 -5.52
C ILE A 17 -6.87 2.40 -5.46
N ALA A 18 -7.46 1.99 -4.35
CA ALA A 18 -7.96 0.63 -4.16
C ALA A 18 -9.03 0.26 -5.21
N LEU A 19 -9.97 1.16 -5.48
CA LEU A 19 -11.00 0.94 -6.50
C LEU A 19 -10.41 0.83 -7.91
N ASN A 20 -9.45 1.67 -8.26
CA ASN A 20 -8.78 1.60 -9.56
C ASN A 20 -8.01 0.30 -9.76
N LEU A 21 -7.38 -0.21 -8.71
CA LEU A 21 -6.70 -1.50 -8.76
C LEU A 21 -7.71 -2.66 -8.90
N LEU A 22 -8.83 -2.61 -8.17
CA LEU A 22 -9.90 -3.60 -8.30
C LEU A 22 -10.48 -3.60 -9.72
N GLU A 23 -10.79 -2.43 -10.27
CA GLU A 23 -11.29 -2.27 -11.65
C GLU A 23 -10.27 -2.71 -12.71
N SER A 24 -8.98 -2.66 -12.38
CA SER A 24 -7.90 -3.15 -13.26
C SER A 24 -7.76 -4.68 -13.23
N GLY A 25 -8.60 -5.38 -12.46
CA GLY A 25 -8.66 -6.83 -12.42
C GLY A 25 -7.78 -7.48 -11.34
N PHE A 26 -7.21 -6.70 -10.41
CA PHE A 26 -6.47 -7.25 -9.28
C PHE A 26 -7.41 -7.78 -8.19
N GLU A 27 -6.96 -8.80 -7.48
CA GLU A 27 -7.54 -9.17 -6.20
C GLU A 27 -7.04 -8.17 -5.14
N VAL A 28 -7.94 -7.39 -4.57
CA VAL A 28 -7.60 -6.32 -3.62
C VAL A 28 -8.28 -6.57 -2.27
N MET A 29 -7.51 -6.45 -1.20
CA MET A 29 -7.98 -6.48 0.18
C MET A 29 -7.68 -5.14 0.84
N ALA A 30 -8.65 -4.57 1.54
CA ALA A 30 -8.51 -3.30 2.23
C ALA A 30 -8.51 -3.46 3.75
N PHE A 31 -7.79 -2.58 4.43
CA PHE A 31 -7.81 -2.44 5.88
C PHE A 31 -7.79 -0.96 6.28
N ASP A 32 -8.68 -0.58 7.17
CA ASP A 32 -8.78 0.74 7.78
C ASP A 32 -9.50 0.65 9.13
N LYS A 33 -9.34 1.62 9.97
CA LYS A 33 -10.13 1.75 11.22
C LYS A 33 -11.56 2.20 10.98
N ASN A 34 -11.85 2.82 9.83
CA ASN A 34 -13.17 3.34 9.46
C ASN A 34 -14.04 2.24 8.83
N GLN A 35 -14.90 1.64 9.63
CA GLN A 35 -15.76 0.54 9.20
C GLN A 35 -16.76 0.93 8.10
N ALA A 36 -17.22 2.19 8.09
CA ALA A 36 -18.19 2.66 7.09
C ALA A 36 -17.58 2.63 5.66
N VAL A 37 -16.34 3.06 5.51
CA VAL A 37 -15.64 3.00 4.22
C VAL A 37 -15.37 1.55 3.81
N LEU A 38 -14.98 0.70 4.76
CA LEU A 38 -14.75 -0.72 4.47
C LEU A 38 -16.02 -1.42 3.99
N GLU A 39 -17.17 -1.11 4.57
CA GLU A 39 -18.45 -1.68 4.13
C GLU A 39 -18.81 -1.23 2.72
N GLU A 40 -18.62 0.06 2.40
CA GLU A 40 -18.80 0.58 1.03
C GLU A 40 -17.92 -0.16 0.01
N LEU A 41 -16.65 -0.40 0.37
CA LEU A 41 -15.73 -1.14 -0.49
C LEU A 41 -16.10 -2.61 -0.64
N ARG A 42 -16.61 -3.24 0.43
CA ARG A 42 -17.11 -4.62 0.40
C ARG A 42 -18.27 -4.75 -0.59
N GLU A 43 -19.20 -3.82 -0.58
CA GLU A 43 -20.34 -3.80 -1.53
C GLU A 43 -19.87 -3.70 -2.99
N LYS A 44 -18.70 -3.14 -3.23
CA LYS A 44 -18.07 -3.07 -4.56
C LYS A 44 -17.24 -4.32 -4.93
N GLY A 45 -17.24 -5.34 -4.09
CA GLY A 45 -16.55 -6.60 -4.34
C GLY A 45 -15.11 -6.67 -3.79
N MET A 46 -14.68 -5.70 -3.00
CA MET A 46 -13.37 -5.71 -2.37
C MET A 46 -13.36 -6.61 -1.13
N LYS A 47 -12.29 -7.36 -0.93
CA LYS A 47 -12.07 -8.11 0.30
C LYS A 47 -11.67 -7.15 1.42
N ILE A 48 -12.10 -7.44 2.64
CA ILE A 48 -11.81 -6.63 3.82
C ILE A 48 -11.07 -7.47 4.85
N ALA A 49 -9.92 -7.00 5.27
CA ALA A 49 -9.17 -7.60 6.37
C ALA A 49 -9.72 -7.12 7.71
N ALA A 50 -9.85 -8.02 8.67
CA ALA A 50 -10.25 -7.68 10.03
C ALA A 50 -9.11 -7.03 10.83
N THR A 51 -7.86 -7.35 10.48
CA THR A 51 -6.65 -6.86 11.16
C THR A 51 -5.54 -6.56 10.16
N GLY A 52 -4.55 -5.77 10.58
CA GLY A 52 -3.32 -5.57 9.80
C GLY A 52 -2.55 -6.87 9.58
N LYS A 53 -2.57 -7.75 10.57
CA LYS A 53 -1.99 -9.09 10.47
C LYS A 53 -2.60 -9.88 9.30
N GLU A 54 -3.93 -9.96 9.23
CA GLU A 54 -4.64 -10.66 8.15
C GLU A 54 -4.32 -10.06 6.78
N LEU A 55 -4.25 -8.73 6.69
CA LEU A 55 -3.87 -8.05 5.45
C LEU A 55 -2.48 -8.51 4.98
N MET A 56 -1.50 -8.47 5.86
CA MET A 56 -0.12 -8.86 5.56
C MET A 56 -0.01 -10.35 5.24
N GLU A 57 -0.71 -11.22 5.95
CA GLU A 57 -0.73 -12.67 5.68
C GLU A 57 -1.29 -13.01 4.31
N SER A 58 -2.32 -12.28 3.88
CA SER A 58 -3.11 -12.60 2.69
C SER A 58 -2.59 -11.99 1.41
N CYS A 59 -1.74 -10.95 1.49
CA CYS A 59 -1.33 -10.16 0.34
C CYS A 59 0.17 -10.29 0.06
N ASP A 60 0.56 -10.19 -1.21
CA ASP A 60 1.95 -10.23 -1.65
C ASP A 60 2.57 -8.82 -1.68
N VAL A 61 1.77 -7.83 -2.07
CA VAL A 61 2.14 -6.43 -2.16
C VAL A 61 1.14 -5.60 -1.37
N ILE A 62 1.63 -4.76 -0.46
CA ILE A 62 0.80 -3.87 0.36
C ILE A 62 1.11 -2.42 -0.02
N LEU A 63 0.07 -1.65 -0.36
CA LEU A 63 0.16 -0.21 -0.54
C LEU A 63 -0.28 0.47 0.75
N ASP A 64 0.63 1.23 1.35
CA ASP A 64 0.32 2.11 2.47
C ASP A 64 -0.08 3.48 1.94
N VAL A 65 -1.32 3.87 2.19
CA VAL A 65 -1.89 5.16 1.79
C VAL A 65 -2.43 5.90 3.02
N MET A 66 -1.74 5.75 4.13
CA MET A 66 -2.08 6.46 5.35
C MET A 66 -1.65 7.93 5.27
N ASN A 67 -2.10 8.75 6.20
CA ASN A 67 -1.84 10.19 6.14
C ASN A 67 -0.39 10.55 6.45
N ASP A 68 0.28 9.75 7.26
CA ASP A 68 1.66 9.99 7.69
C ASP A 68 2.36 8.69 8.15
N THR A 69 3.66 8.78 8.34
CA THR A 69 4.50 7.68 8.82
C THR A 69 4.09 7.17 10.20
N LYS A 70 3.54 8.04 11.07
CA LYS A 70 3.05 7.62 12.39
C LYS A 70 1.89 6.64 12.27
N GLY A 71 1.00 6.84 11.31
CA GLY A 71 -0.08 5.90 11.02
C GLY A 71 0.48 4.53 10.60
N LEU A 72 1.48 4.50 9.74
CA LEU A 72 2.17 3.27 9.34
C LEU A 72 2.82 2.57 10.54
N GLU A 73 3.55 3.30 11.39
CA GLU A 73 4.15 2.73 12.61
C GLU A 73 3.10 2.07 13.51
N ILE A 74 1.96 2.72 13.71
CA ILE A 74 0.86 2.18 14.52
C ILE A 74 0.36 0.87 13.93
N VAL A 75 0.03 0.82 12.64
CA VAL A 75 -0.55 -0.37 12.02
C VAL A 75 0.46 -1.52 11.89
N LEU A 76 1.75 -1.20 11.83
CA LEU A 76 2.82 -2.21 11.87
C LEU A 76 2.92 -2.88 13.25
N HIS A 77 2.91 -2.11 14.34
CA HIS A 77 3.29 -2.55 15.68
C HIS A 77 2.15 -2.79 16.67
N GLN A 78 0.92 -2.34 16.36
CA GLN A 78 -0.23 -2.59 17.24
C GLN A 78 -0.52 -4.10 17.41
N PRO A 79 -1.26 -4.52 18.44
CA PRO A 79 -1.73 -5.91 18.55
C PRO A 79 -2.46 -6.36 17.30
N GLN A 80 -2.16 -7.52 16.77
CA GLN A 80 -2.62 -7.99 15.44
C GLN A 80 -2.19 -7.06 14.29
N GLY A 81 -1.06 -6.39 14.46
CA GLY A 81 -0.48 -5.50 13.45
C GLY A 81 0.18 -6.25 12.32
N MET A 82 0.60 -5.49 11.30
CA MET A 82 1.10 -6.07 10.06
C MET A 82 2.37 -6.91 10.26
N ILE A 83 3.25 -6.55 11.18
CA ILE A 83 4.49 -7.32 11.44
C ILE A 83 4.17 -8.76 11.85
N GLU A 84 3.13 -8.98 12.63
CA GLU A 84 2.72 -10.33 13.06
C GLU A 84 2.23 -11.22 11.91
N GLY A 85 1.89 -10.62 10.78
CA GLY A 85 1.39 -11.33 9.58
C GLY A 85 2.45 -11.61 8.52
N ILE A 86 3.70 -11.26 8.73
CA ILE A 86 4.76 -11.50 7.74
C ILE A 86 5.02 -13.00 7.62
N ASN A 87 4.81 -13.55 6.42
CA ASN A 87 4.91 -14.99 6.14
C ASN A 87 5.56 -15.23 4.77
N GLY A 88 6.75 -14.74 4.56
CA GLY A 88 7.49 -14.87 3.31
C GLY A 88 7.87 -13.52 2.70
N GLN A 89 8.35 -13.55 1.47
CA GLN A 89 8.76 -12.34 0.77
C GLN A 89 7.54 -11.52 0.36
N LYS A 90 7.59 -10.22 0.66
CA LYS A 90 6.54 -9.26 0.35
C LYS A 90 7.14 -7.94 -0.07
N VAL A 91 6.33 -7.08 -0.67
CA VAL A 91 6.70 -5.69 -0.96
C VAL A 91 5.70 -4.78 -0.24
N LEU A 92 6.21 -3.82 0.53
CA LEU A 92 5.43 -2.73 1.08
C LEU A 92 5.78 -1.44 0.31
N ILE A 93 4.77 -0.86 -0.31
CA ILE A 93 4.85 0.39 -1.06
C ILE A 93 4.28 1.49 -0.17
N ASP A 94 5.13 2.32 0.38
CA ASP A 94 4.74 3.47 1.18
C ASP A 94 4.49 4.68 0.26
N MET A 95 3.22 5.04 0.11
CA MET A 95 2.79 6.16 -0.72
C MET A 95 2.56 7.45 0.10
N THR A 96 2.93 7.44 1.37
CA THR A 96 2.82 8.62 2.23
C THR A 96 3.91 9.64 1.90
N THR A 97 3.70 10.88 2.27
CA THR A 97 4.79 11.87 2.31
C THR A 97 5.55 11.64 3.61
N SER A 98 6.60 10.83 3.53
CA SER A 98 7.38 10.42 4.70
C SER A 98 8.59 11.32 4.94
N ASP A 99 9.00 11.37 6.21
CA ASP A 99 10.29 11.92 6.61
C ASP A 99 11.35 10.82 6.49
N PRO A 100 12.45 11.03 5.74
CA PRO A 100 13.51 10.03 5.61
C PRO A 100 14.11 9.56 6.94
N GLU A 101 14.13 10.41 7.96
CA GLU A 101 14.58 10.02 9.30
C GLU A 101 13.71 8.92 9.93
N LYS A 102 12.46 8.79 9.47
CA LYS A 102 11.51 7.77 9.93
C LYS A 102 11.37 6.61 8.94
N SER A 103 11.29 6.90 7.66
CA SER A 103 11.08 5.86 6.64
C SER A 103 12.28 4.92 6.49
N VAL A 104 13.51 5.44 6.61
CA VAL A 104 14.71 4.60 6.51
C VAL A 104 14.79 3.53 7.62
N PRO A 105 14.57 3.84 8.91
CA PRO A 105 14.50 2.81 9.95
C PRO A 105 13.39 1.78 9.73
N ILE A 106 12.21 2.20 9.25
CA ILE A 106 11.10 1.29 8.94
C ILE A 106 11.51 0.33 7.82
N GLY A 107 12.07 0.85 6.74
CA GLY A 107 12.55 0.03 5.63
C GLY A 107 13.61 -0.99 6.04
N LYS A 108 14.54 -0.59 6.91
CA LYS A 108 15.55 -1.50 7.46
C LYS A 108 14.91 -2.62 8.28
N MET A 109 14.03 -2.28 9.20
CA MET A 109 13.32 -3.24 10.05
C MET A 109 12.50 -4.22 9.22
N LEU A 110 11.75 -3.74 8.22
CA LEU A 110 10.97 -4.58 7.30
C LEU A 110 11.87 -5.52 6.50
N GLY A 111 13.02 -5.03 6.02
CA GLY A 111 14.02 -5.84 5.30
C GLY A 111 14.58 -6.99 6.14
N GLU A 112 14.78 -6.79 7.44
CA GLU A 112 15.19 -7.84 8.37
C GLU A 112 14.13 -8.97 8.51
N HIS A 113 12.88 -8.67 8.18
CA HIS A 113 11.75 -9.63 8.16
C HIS A 113 11.43 -10.16 6.75
N GLY A 114 12.24 -9.84 5.75
CA GLY A 114 12.04 -10.31 4.37
C GLY A 114 11.02 -9.50 3.57
N VAL A 115 10.66 -8.29 4.02
CA VAL A 115 9.78 -7.38 3.30
C VAL A 115 10.61 -6.29 2.61
N GLU A 116 10.53 -6.22 1.28
CA GLU A 116 11.10 -5.11 0.52
C GLU A 116 10.25 -3.85 0.73
N TYR A 117 10.90 -2.74 1.01
CA TYR A 117 10.24 -1.45 1.24
C TYR A 117 10.54 -0.49 0.09
N LEU A 118 9.49 0.09 -0.47
CA LEU A 118 9.59 1.14 -1.48
C LEU A 118 8.95 2.42 -0.92
N ASP A 119 9.73 3.48 -0.88
CA ASP A 119 9.25 4.84 -0.58
C ASP A 119 8.76 5.47 -1.89
N CYS A 120 7.45 5.62 -2.01
CA CYS A 120 6.78 6.01 -3.26
C CYS A 120 5.83 7.20 -3.06
N PRO A 121 6.33 8.36 -2.59
CA PRO A 121 5.48 9.54 -2.48
C PRO A 121 4.85 9.89 -3.81
N MET A 122 3.63 10.44 -3.73
CA MET A 122 2.82 10.75 -4.90
C MET A 122 2.31 12.19 -4.90
N THR A 123 2.06 12.70 -6.10
CA THR A 123 1.34 13.96 -6.30
C THR A 123 0.14 13.75 -7.21
N GLY A 124 -0.82 14.69 -7.21
CA GLY A 124 -2.04 14.63 -8.03
C GLY A 124 -3.34 14.75 -7.23
N GLY A 125 -3.26 14.60 -5.91
CA GLY A 125 -4.41 14.71 -5.02
C GLY A 125 -5.50 13.67 -5.32
N ARG A 126 -6.68 13.84 -4.72
CA ARG A 126 -7.80 12.93 -4.91
C ARG A 126 -8.22 12.80 -6.38
N ILE A 127 -8.23 13.91 -7.12
CA ILE A 127 -8.60 13.90 -8.55
C ILE A 127 -7.62 13.07 -9.35
N GLY A 128 -6.32 13.24 -9.12
CA GLY A 128 -5.28 12.43 -9.77
C GLY A 128 -5.40 10.95 -9.42
N ALA A 129 -5.71 10.63 -8.16
CA ALA A 129 -5.96 9.25 -7.72
C ALA A 129 -7.17 8.65 -8.44
N HIS A 130 -8.29 9.37 -8.48
CA HIS A 130 -9.51 8.94 -9.16
C HIS A 130 -9.29 8.68 -10.67
N ASN A 131 -8.59 9.60 -11.34
CA ASN A 131 -8.37 9.56 -12.79
C ASN A 131 -7.19 8.69 -13.21
N ARG A 132 -6.48 8.03 -12.29
CA ARG A 132 -5.24 7.27 -12.57
C ARG A 132 -4.12 8.16 -13.14
N GLU A 133 -4.05 9.38 -12.65
CA GLU A 133 -3.14 10.42 -13.12
C GLU A 133 -2.12 10.83 -12.06
N LEU A 134 -1.85 9.95 -11.08
CA LEU A 134 -0.84 10.22 -10.08
C LEU A 134 0.56 10.32 -10.73
N VAL A 135 1.40 11.16 -10.16
CA VAL A 135 2.83 11.14 -10.42
C VAL A 135 3.50 10.53 -9.19
N ILE A 136 4.20 9.44 -9.38
CA ILE A 136 4.81 8.64 -8.30
C ILE A 136 6.32 8.64 -8.47
N MET A 137 7.03 8.92 -7.38
CA MET A 137 8.49 8.91 -7.32
C MET A 137 8.91 7.76 -6.40
N CYS A 138 9.62 6.76 -6.92
CA CYS A 138 9.94 5.55 -6.20
C CYS A 138 11.41 5.49 -5.83
N GLY A 139 11.67 5.34 -4.54
CA GLY A 139 12.97 5.00 -3.96
C GLY A 139 12.94 3.60 -3.36
N GLY A 140 14.08 2.93 -3.35
CA GLY A 140 14.24 1.58 -2.83
C GLY A 140 15.06 0.69 -3.75
N THR A 141 14.95 -0.65 -3.63
CA THR A 141 15.70 -1.53 -4.52
C THR A 141 15.12 -1.56 -5.93
N ARG A 142 15.99 -1.56 -6.94
CA ARG A 142 15.56 -1.68 -8.34
C ARG A 142 14.76 -2.96 -8.55
N LYS A 143 15.15 -4.04 -7.90
CA LYS A 143 14.46 -5.33 -7.98
C LYS A 143 12.99 -5.20 -7.53
N ALA A 144 12.75 -4.66 -6.35
CA ALA A 144 11.40 -4.47 -5.83
C ALA A 144 10.57 -3.54 -6.72
N PHE A 145 11.17 -2.44 -7.21
CA PHE A 145 10.51 -1.53 -8.13
C PHE A 145 10.04 -2.24 -9.41
N GLU A 146 10.92 -2.96 -10.10
CA GLU A 146 10.58 -3.67 -11.35
C GLU A 146 9.50 -4.75 -11.11
N GLU A 147 9.51 -5.38 -9.93
CA GLU A 147 8.51 -6.38 -9.55
C GLU A 147 7.09 -5.79 -9.45
N VAL A 148 6.95 -4.56 -8.94
CA VAL A 148 5.63 -3.94 -8.71
C VAL A 148 5.26 -2.83 -9.68
N LYS A 149 6.14 -2.47 -10.60
CA LYS A 149 5.96 -1.38 -11.56
C LYS A 149 4.62 -1.49 -12.30
N TYR A 150 4.25 -2.66 -12.78
CA TYR A 150 3.00 -2.89 -13.51
C TYR A 150 1.74 -2.56 -12.69
N ILE A 151 1.83 -2.64 -11.34
CA ILE A 151 0.75 -2.26 -10.43
C ILE A 151 0.65 -0.74 -10.37
N LEU A 152 1.78 -0.07 -10.15
CA LEU A 152 1.84 1.40 -10.04
C LEU A 152 1.43 2.11 -11.35
N GLU A 153 1.72 1.50 -12.49
CA GLU A 153 1.29 2.00 -13.82
C GLU A 153 -0.23 2.04 -13.99
N LYS A 154 -1.00 1.26 -13.20
CA LYS A 154 -2.47 1.28 -13.25
C LYS A 154 -3.11 2.48 -12.55
N ILE A 155 -2.36 3.20 -11.74
CA ILE A 155 -2.84 4.32 -10.92
C ILE A 155 -2.11 5.62 -11.20
N SER A 156 -1.13 5.62 -12.10
CA SER A 156 -0.28 6.78 -12.38
C SER A 156 -0.23 7.12 -13.87
N LYS A 157 0.00 8.38 -14.16
CA LYS A 157 0.36 8.88 -15.52
C LYS A 157 1.87 9.00 -15.71
N ALA A 158 2.62 9.07 -14.62
CA ALA A 158 4.08 9.14 -14.64
C ALA A 158 4.66 8.44 -13.41
N LEU A 159 5.69 7.65 -13.65
CA LEU A 159 6.36 6.85 -12.64
C LEU A 159 7.87 7.03 -12.80
N PHE A 160 8.53 7.49 -11.75
CA PHE A 160 9.97 7.74 -11.73
C PHE A 160 10.64 6.85 -10.69
N TYR A 161 11.72 6.20 -11.09
CA TYR A 161 12.62 5.52 -10.16
C TYR A 161 13.84 6.39 -9.90
N LEU A 162 14.15 6.63 -8.63
CA LEU A 162 15.23 7.53 -8.18
C LEU A 162 16.42 6.75 -7.60
#